data_7f924955d60ad39f47c94287f9bcb8c3
#
_entry.id   7f924955d60ad39f47c94287f9bcb8c3
#
_cell.length_a   1.000
_cell.length_b   1.000
_cell.length_c   1.000
_cell.angle_alpha   90.00
_cell.angle_beta   90.00
_cell.angle_gamma   90.00
#
_symmetry.space_group_name_H-M   'P 1'
#
loop_
_entity.id
_entity.type
_entity.pdbx_description
1 polymer ?
#
loop_
_entity_poly.entity_id
_entity_poly.type
_entity_poly.pdbx_seq_one_letter_code
_entity_poly.pdbx_strand_id
1 'polypeptide(L)'
;VSDRLVDRVGKLLAQAEGTDNEHEAAAFVERAQQLATEHAVDLELARARQRDRQHRGGGEPLVQERLAVGQRGQRGNRHRVLLYTVVAAVNDVMVNVSHDSSYVLGFGHRSDLEVVERLWSSLAVQMAAAAQRRMDKGEHRAAGVTGLSWRLSFYDGFIDAVSTRLQRAREVAIEQRQPSEVAGEPSTALVLREKSERVQSFYDTASDARGSWRGAWSGRTRSSRTARESGRTDGARADLGQPGVRRRGQLPA
;
A
#
# COMPACT_ATOMS: atom_id res chain seq x y z
N VAL A 1 1.89 15.65 10.58
CA VAL A 1 0.94 16.13 9.54
C VAL A 1 0.45 14.93 8.71
N SER A 2 1.31 13.95 8.42
CA SER A 2 1.01 12.74 7.66
C SER A 2 -0.11 11.90 8.27
N ASP A 3 -0.06 11.61 9.58
CA ASP A 3 -1.05 10.77 10.29
C ASP A 3 -2.49 11.26 10.13
N ARG A 4 -2.71 12.58 10.19
CA ARG A 4 -4.05 13.15 10.06
C ARG A 4 -4.64 12.98 8.67
N LEU A 5 -3.80 12.99 7.65
CA LEU A 5 -4.26 12.86 6.27
C LEU A 5 -4.59 11.40 5.93
N VAL A 6 -3.70 10.48 6.32
CA VAL A 6 -3.94 9.04 6.15
C VAL A 6 -5.20 8.59 6.90
N ASP A 7 -5.40 9.10 8.13
CA ASP A 7 -6.63 8.87 8.89
C ASP A 7 -7.88 9.43 8.16
N ARG A 8 -7.77 10.61 7.51
CA ARG A 8 -8.86 11.18 6.71
C ARG A 8 -9.15 10.37 5.46
N VAL A 9 -8.12 9.95 4.71
CA VAL A 9 -8.29 9.05 3.55
C VAL A 9 -8.91 7.73 3.99
N GLY A 10 -8.44 7.14 5.07
CA GLY A 10 -9.00 5.93 5.66
C GLY A 10 -10.48 6.08 6.05
N LYS A 11 -10.88 7.19 6.66
CA LYS A 11 -12.28 7.48 7.01
C LYS A 11 -13.18 7.62 5.78
N LEU A 12 -12.71 8.30 4.74
CA LEU A 12 -13.48 8.45 3.49
C LEU A 12 -13.67 7.11 2.78
N LEU A 13 -12.64 6.29 2.72
CA LEU A 13 -12.76 4.93 2.18
C LEU A 13 -13.70 4.06 3.02
N ALA A 14 -13.67 4.25 4.34
CA ALA A 14 -14.58 3.59 5.27
C ALA A 14 -16.06 3.96 4.99
N GLN A 15 -16.32 5.23 4.79
CA GLN A 15 -17.66 5.73 4.44
C GLN A 15 -18.12 5.19 3.09
N ALA A 16 -17.24 5.18 2.07
CA ALA A 16 -17.54 4.59 0.78
C ALA A 16 -17.92 3.11 0.84
N GLU A 17 -17.29 2.36 1.76
CA GLU A 17 -17.59 0.93 1.96
C GLU A 17 -18.84 0.69 2.81
N GLY A 18 -19.22 1.66 3.64
CA GLY A 18 -20.35 1.57 4.57
C GLY A 18 -21.67 2.04 4.00
N THR A 19 -21.69 2.75 2.86
CA THR A 19 -22.93 3.22 2.23
C THR A 19 -23.41 2.27 1.13
N ASP A 20 -24.72 2.08 1.06
CA ASP A 20 -25.37 1.32 -0.02
C ASP A 20 -25.70 2.23 -1.22
N ASN A 21 -25.49 3.55 -1.11
CA ASN A 21 -25.71 4.53 -2.16
C ASN A 21 -24.47 4.65 -3.04
N GLU A 22 -24.58 4.19 -4.30
CA GLU A 22 -23.47 4.17 -5.27
C GLU A 22 -22.89 5.57 -5.56
N HIS A 23 -23.74 6.61 -5.62
CA HIS A 23 -23.30 7.99 -5.86
C HIS A 23 -22.53 8.57 -4.67
N GLU A 24 -22.97 8.28 -3.47
CA GLU A 24 -22.31 8.70 -2.24
C GLU A 24 -20.97 7.98 -2.07
N ALA A 25 -20.91 6.68 -2.34
CA ALA A 25 -19.69 5.90 -2.36
C ALA A 25 -18.67 6.48 -3.35
N ALA A 26 -19.10 6.80 -4.56
CA ALA A 26 -18.23 7.41 -5.58
C ALA A 26 -17.68 8.77 -5.14
N ALA A 27 -18.49 9.63 -4.52
CA ALA A 27 -18.05 10.94 -4.00
C ALA A 27 -17.00 10.80 -2.89
N PHE A 28 -17.16 9.85 -1.97
CA PHE A 28 -16.15 9.58 -0.94
C PHE A 28 -14.84 9.07 -1.53
N VAL A 29 -14.88 8.18 -2.52
CA VAL A 29 -13.70 7.68 -3.20
C VAL A 29 -12.97 8.80 -3.96
N GLU A 30 -13.71 9.66 -4.67
CA GLU A 30 -13.15 10.80 -5.39
C GLU A 30 -12.42 11.77 -4.44
N ARG A 31 -13.04 12.08 -3.29
CA ARG A 31 -12.42 12.94 -2.27
C ARG A 31 -11.19 12.29 -1.64
N ALA A 32 -11.21 10.98 -1.40
CA ALA A 32 -10.06 10.25 -0.92
C ALA A 32 -8.89 10.29 -1.93
N GLN A 33 -9.17 10.14 -3.24
CA GLN A 33 -8.18 10.24 -4.30
C GLN A 33 -7.56 11.63 -4.38
N GLN A 34 -8.37 12.67 -4.29
CA GLN A 34 -7.88 14.05 -4.28
C GLN A 34 -6.90 14.30 -3.13
N LEU A 35 -7.28 13.91 -1.90
CA LEU A 35 -6.42 14.06 -0.73
C LEU A 35 -5.11 13.25 -0.83
N ALA A 36 -5.18 12.03 -1.36
CA ALA A 36 -3.99 11.20 -1.56
C ALA A 36 -3.03 11.81 -2.58
N THR A 37 -3.56 12.43 -3.64
CA THR A 37 -2.76 13.12 -4.67
C THR A 37 -2.10 14.37 -4.11
N GLU A 38 -2.85 15.21 -3.37
CA GLU A 38 -2.31 16.41 -2.70
C GLU A 38 -1.14 16.03 -1.78
N HIS A 39 -1.31 14.95 -0.99
CA HIS A 39 -0.28 14.48 -0.09
C HIS A 39 0.98 13.94 -0.79
N ALA A 40 0.80 13.23 -1.90
CA ALA A 40 1.93 12.72 -2.68
C ALA A 40 2.84 13.87 -3.19
N VAL A 41 2.24 15.00 -3.59
CA VAL A 41 2.98 16.20 -4.00
C VAL A 41 3.74 16.81 -2.83
N ASP A 42 3.10 16.93 -1.66
CA ASP A 42 3.74 17.50 -0.47
C ASP A 42 4.93 16.67 0.01
N LEU A 43 4.82 15.34 -0.04
CA LEU A 43 5.92 14.43 0.29
C LEU A 43 7.10 14.55 -0.66
N GLU A 44 6.87 14.67 -1.96
CA GLU A 44 7.97 14.86 -2.93
C GLU A 44 8.71 16.18 -2.71
N LEU A 45 8.00 17.25 -2.40
CA LEU A 45 8.60 18.54 -2.05
C LEU A 45 9.41 18.45 -0.75
N ALA A 46 8.90 17.75 0.26
CA ALA A 46 9.63 17.53 1.52
C ALA A 46 10.91 16.72 1.30
N ARG A 47 10.86 15.69 0.46
CA ARG A 47 12.02 14.86 0.09
C ARG A 47 13.11 15.62 -0.67
N ALA A 48 12.71 16.49 -1.60
CA ALA A 48 13.66 17.33 -2.32
C ALA A 48 14.45 18.20 -1.34
N ARG A 49 13.78 18.77 -0.33
CA ARG A 49 14.42 19.57 0.73
C ARG A 49 15.27 18.75 1.68
N GLN A 50 14.95 17.48 1.91
CA GLN A 50 15.68 16.60 2.82
C GLN A 50 16.93 16.00 2.18
N ARG A 51 16.90 15.68 0.87
CA ARG A 51 18.08 15.27 0.11
C ARG A 51 19.22 16.29 0.17
N ASP A 52 18.89 17.58 0.15
CA ASP A 52 19.85 18.67 0.30
C ASP A 52 20.49 18.74 1.70
N ARG A 53 19.83 18.21 2.74
CA ARG A 53 20.34 18.19 4.12
C ARG A 53 21.15 16.94 4.45
N GLN A 54 20.89 15.80 3.81
CA GLN A 54 21.50 14.49 4.11
C GLN A 54 22.94 14.33 3.56
N HIS A 55 23.39 15.19 2.68
CA HIS A 55 24.81 15.23 2.26
C HIS A 55 25.78 15.64 3.40
N ARG A 56 25.30 15.83 4.63
CA ARG A 56 26.09 16.27 5.79
C ARG A 56 26.15 15.27 6.95
N GLY A 57 26.19 13.96 6.69
CA GLY A 57 26.73 12.96 7.62
C GLY A 57 25.86 12.65 8.85
N GLY A 58 25.10 11.60 8.78
CA GLY A 58 24.42 10.91 9.85
C GLY A 58 23.51 9.84 9.25
N GLY A 59 23.73 8.57 9.62
CA GLY A 59 22.90 7.48 9.12
C GLY A 59 21.42 7.76 9.42
N GLU A 60 20.56 7.46 8.46
CA GLU A 60 19.10 7.65 8.62
C GLU A 60 18.58 6.85 9.82
N PRO A 61 17.76 7.45 10.72
CA PRO A 61 17.30 6.78 11.91
C PRO A 61 16.30 5.65 11.58
N LEU A 62 16.42 4.55 12.33
CA LEU A 62 15.38 3.53 12.41
C LEU A 62 14.30 4.02 13.38
N VAL A 63 13.05 3.95 12.96
CA VAL A 63 11.92 4.44 13.73
C VAL A 63 10.76 3.45 13.70
N GLN A 64 9.90 3.53 14.71
CA GLN A 64 8.60 2.89 14.75
C GLN A 64 7.52 3.95 14.48
N GLU A 65 6.66 3.70 13.51
CA GLU A 65 5.54 4.59 13.20
C GLU A 65 4.22 3.84 13.20
N ARG A 66 3.18 4.51 13.71
CA ARG A 66 1.84 3.96 13.76
C ARG A 66 0.99 4.55 12.65
N LEU A 67 0.37 3.68 11.84
CA LEU A 67 -0.54 4.06 10.79
C LEU A 67 -1.95 3.51 11.07
N ALA A 68 -2.95 4.39 11.10
CA ALA A 68 -4.35 3.99 11.16
C ALA A 68 -4.80 3.49 9.79
N VAL A 69 -5.30 2.26 9.70
CA VAL A 69 -5.80 1.67 8.44
C VAL A 69 -7.31 1.72 8.31
N GLY A 70 -8.04 1.94 9.43
CA GLY A 70 -9.48 2.09 9.45
C GLY A 70 -10.06 2.09 10.86
N GLN A 71 -11.38 2.21 10.97
CA GLN A 71 -12.06 2.17 12.26
C GLN A 71 -12.16 0.73 12.79
N ARG A 72 -12.21 0.60 14.13
CA ARG A 72 -12.39 -0.70 14.77
C ARG A 72 -13.66 -1.39 14.26
N GLY A 73 -13.53 -2.68 13.91
CA GLY A 73 -14.67 -3.49 13.42
C GLY A 73 -15.06 -3.25 11.97
N GLN A 74 -14.39 -2.37 11.26
CA GLN A 74 -14.68 -2.11 9.85
C GLN A 74 -14.26 -3.28 8.96
N ARG A 75 -15.16 -3.72 8.07
CA ARG A 75 -15.01 -4.96 7.29
C ARG A 75 -13.85 -4.95 6.28
N GLY A 76 -13.44 -3.82 5.77
CA GLY A 76 -12.33 -3.71 4.81
C GLY A 76 -10.94 -3.70 5.45
N ASN A 77 -10.81 -3.54 6.77
CA ASN A 77 -9.53 -3.36 7.45
C ASN A 77 -8.52 -4.46 7.15
N ARG A 78 -8.96 -5.73 7.17
CA ARG A 78 -8.08 -6.86 6.87
C ARG A 78 -7.38 -6.70 5.52
N HIS A 79 -8.10 -6.30 4.49
CA HIS A 79 -7.52 -6.14 3.14
C HIS A 79 -6.59 -4.92 3.07
N ARG A 80 -6.90 -3.83 3.77
CA ARG A 80 -6.00 -2.67 3.88
C ARG A 80 -4.71 -3.04 4.61
N VAL A 81 -4.80 -3.82 5.69
CA VAL A 81 -3.63 -4.37 6.39
C VAL A 81 -2.83 -5.27 5.47
N LEU A 82 -3.46 -6.22 4.75
CA LEU A 82 -2.78 -7.09 3.79
C LEU A 82 -2.07 -6.29 2.70
N LEU A 83 -2.72 -5.26 2.16
CA LEU A 83 -2.09 -4.36 1.19
C LEU A 83 -0.88 -3.64 1.79
N TYR A 84 -1.00 -3.15 3.04
CA TYR A 84 0.13 -2.53 3.73
C TYR A 84 1.30 -3.49 3.92
N THR A 85 1.05 -4.71 4.39
CA THR A 85 2.11 -5.70 4.62
C THR A 85 2.81 -6.10 3.32
N VAL A 86 2.08 -6.19 2.21
CA VAL A 86 2.67 -6.46 0.88
C VAL A 86 3.59 -5.33 0.44
N VAL A 87 3.17 -4.07 0.61
CA VAL A 87 4.00 -2.90 0.27
C VAL A 87 5.19 -2.77 1.21
N ALA A 88 5.01 -3.01 2.49
CA ALA A 88 6.05 -2.97 3.51
C ALA A 88 7.18 -3.99 3.24
N ALA A 89 6.80 -5.22 2.89
CA ALA A 89 7.74 -6.31 2.66
C ALA A 89 8.76 -6.03 1.53
N VAL A 90 8.36 -5.32 0.48
CA VAL A 90 9.25 -4.97 -0.63
C VAL A 90 10.11 -3.73 -0.36
N ASN A 91 9.83 -3.01 0.73
CA ASN A 91 10.54 -1.80 1.15
C ASN A 91 11.34 -1.98 2.45
N ASP A 92 11.65 -3.20 2.85
CA ASP A 92 12.41 -3.54 4.05
C ASP A 92 11.80 -2.95 5.34
N VAL A 93 10.48 -2.97 5.46
CA VAL A 93 9.74 -2.51 6.64
C VAL A 93 9.10 -3.71 7.34
N MET A 94 9.41 -3.89 8.62
CA MET A 94 8.75 -4.88 9.48
C MET A 94 7.42 -4.32 10.00
N VAL A 95 6.44 -5.20 10.23
CA VAL A 95 5.07 -4.76 10.53
C VAL A 95 4.47 -5.55 11.69
N ASN A 96 3.96 -4.84 12.69
CA ASN A 96 3.01 -5.38 13.65
C ASN A 96 1.60 -4.91 13.31
N VAL A 97 0.63 -5.79 13.48
CA VAL A 97 -0.78 -5.51 13.20
C VAL A 97 -1.56 -5.52 14.51
N SER A 98 -2.38 -4.49 14.73
CA SER A 98 -3.30 -4.48 15.87
C SER A 98 -4.27 -5.66 15.81
N HIS A 99 -4.65 -6.18 16.97
CA HIS A 99 -5.55 -7.32 17.09
C HIS A 99 -6.87 -7.13 16.31
N ASP A 100 -7.39 -5.91 16.29
CA ASP A 100 -8.64 -5.55 15.61
C ASP A 100 -8.45 -5.04 14.16
N SER A 101 -7.21 -5.08 13.67
CA SER A 101 -6.83 -4.61 12.33
C SER A 101 -7.16 -3.13 12.06
N SER A 102 -7.26 -2.28 13.10
CA SER A 102 -7.55 -0.86 12.94
C SER A 102 -6.31 -0.02 12.66
N TYR A 103 -5.13 -0.50 13.03
CA TYR A 103 -3.85 0.13 12.77
C TYR A 103 -2.73 -0.89 12.57
N VAL A 104 -1.64 -0.43 12.01
CA VAL A 104 -0.36 -1.14 11.91
C VAL A 104 0.75 -0.33 12.58
N LEU A 105 1.81 -1.00 13.02
CA LEU A 105 3.06 -0.39 13.43
C LEU A 105 4.11 -0.82 12.41
N GLY A 106 4.71 0.14 11.72
CA GLY A 106 5.82 -0.07 10.80
C GLY A 106 7.14 0.21 11.51
N PHE A 107 8.14 -0.63 11.26
CA PHE A 107 9.49 -0.53 11.80
C PHE A 107 10.49 -0.51 10.64
N GLY A 108 11.28 0.53 10.52
CA GLY A 108 12.21 0.67 9.41
C GLY A 108 12.88 2.04 9.38
N HIS A 109 13.62 2.32 8.30
CA HIS A 109 14.10 3.66 8.06
C HIS A 109 12.93 4.61 7.77
N ARG A 110 13.01 5.84 8.24
CA ARG A 110 11.94 6.83 8.08
C ARG A 110 11.56 7.02 6.61
N SER A 111 12.53 7.09 5.71
CA SER A 111 12.28 7.23 4.27
C SER A 111 11.52 6.04 3.68
N ASP A 112 11.82 4.82 4.13
CA ASP A 112 11.12 3.61 3.67
C ASP A 112 9.67 3.62 4.15
N LEU A 113 9.43 4.00 5.41
CA LEU A 113 8.08 4.12 5.98
C LEU A 113 7.23 5.16 5.21
N GLU A 114 7.82 6.31 4.87
CA GLU A 114 7.16 7.33 4.04
C GLU A 114 6.83 6.80 2.63
N VAL A 115 7.71 5.99 2.01
CA VAL A 115 7.44 5.32 0.73
C VAL A 115 6.27 4.35 0.86
N VAL A 116 6.31 3.50 1.90
CA VAL A 116 5.27 2.51 2.17
C VAL A 116 3.91 3.18 2.37
N GLU A 117 3.84 4.22 3.20
CA GLU A 117 2.61 4.95 3.49
C GLU A 117 2.00 5.57 2.23
N ARG A 118 2.83 6.25 1.43
CA ARG A 118 2.39 6.87 0.18
C ARG A 118 1.89 5.85 -0.83
N LEU A 119 2.66 4.79 -1.07
CA LEU A 119 2.29 3.77 -2.03
C LEU A 119 1.05 3.01 -1.58
N TRP A 120 0.98 2.65 -0.31
CA TRP A 120 -0.19 2.02 0.28
C TRP A 120 -1.44 2.89 0.17
N SER A 121 -1.36 4.18 0.52
CA SER A 121 -2.49 5.11 0.44
C SER A 121 -3.03 5.21 -0.99
N SER A 122 -2.13 5.37 -1.97
CA SER A 122 -2.50 5.42 -3.39
C SER A 122 -3.16 4.13 -3.85
N LEU A 123 -2.57 2.98 -3.52
CA LEU A 123 -3.10 1.66 -3.91
C LEU A 123 -4.42 1.32 -3.22
N ALA A 124 -4.62 1.72 -1.96
CA ALA A 124 -5.88 1.53 -1.24
C ALA A 124 -7.02 2.29 -1.91
N VAL A 125 -6.77 3.53 -2.34
CA VAL A 125 -7.74 4.33 -3.09
C VAL A 125 -8.03 3.72 -4.47
N GLN A 126 -6.99 3.32 -5.20
CA GLN A 126 -7.15 2.66 -6.51
C GLN A 126 -7.96 1.37 -6.41
N MET A 127 -7.69 0.55 -5.39
CA MET A 127 -8.40 -0.69 -5.10
C MET A 127 -9.89 -0.45 -4.84
N ALA A 128 -10.22 0.53 -3.98
CA ALA A 128 -11.60 0.88 -3.66
C ALA A 128 -12.34 1.45 -4.88
N ALA A 129 -11.72 2.38 -5.60
CA ALA A 129 -12.30 2.98 -6.81
C ALA A 129 -12.53 1.95 -7.92
N ALA A 130 -11.59 1.02 -8.12
CA ALA A 130 -11.74 -0.03 -9.11
C ALA A 130 -12.88 -0.99 -8.77
N ALA A 131 -12.99 -1.40 -7.50
CA ALA A 131 -14.10 -2.23 -7.04
C ALA A 131 -15.45 -1.54 -7.25
N GLN A 132 -15.54 -0.24 -6.89
CA GLN A 132 -16.77 0.54 -7.05
C GLN A 132 -17.21 0.62 -8.52
N ARG A 133 -16.28 1.00 -9.43
CA ARG A 133 -16.61 1.06 -10.88
C ARG A 133 -17.16 -0.26 -11.45
N ARG A 134 -16.70 -1.41 -10.94
CA ARG A 134 -17.21 -2.71 -11.37
C ARG A 134 -18.56 -3.05 -10.75
N MET A 135 -18.77 -2.64 -9.51
CA MET A 135 -20.07 -2.77 -8.85
C MET A 135 -21.14 -1.93 -9.53
N ASP A 136 -20.81 -0.71 -9.96
CA ASP A 136 -21.72 0.17 -10.73
C ASP A 136 -22.15 -0.46 -12.07
N LYS A 137 -21.27 -1.28 -12.67
CA LYS A 137 -21.59 -2.10 -13.85
C LYS A 137 -22.43 -3.34 -13.54
N GLY A 138 -22.79 -3.55 -12.27
CA GLY A 138 -23.63 -4.68 -11.85
C GLY A 138 -22.92 -6.03 -11.77
N GLU A 139 -21.58 -6.08 -11.82
CA GLU A 139 -20.83 -7.36 -11.81
C GLU A 139 -21.15 -8.22 -10.59
N HIS A 140 -21.41 -7.63 -9.41
CA HIS A 140 -21.80 -8.37 -8.21
C HIS A 140 -23.17 -9.05 -8.35
N ARG A 141 -24.13 -8.41 -9.05
CA ARG A 141 -25.45 -8.97 -9.32
C ARG A 141 -25.34 -10.12 -10.31
N ALA A 142 -24.54 -9.95 -11.37
CA ALA A 142 -24.27 -11.01 -12.35
C ALA A 142 -23.58 -12.23 -11.71
N ALA A 143 -22.74 -12.02 -10.70
CA ALA A 143 -22.08 -13.08 -9.95
C ALA A 143 -22.97 -13.75 -8.88
N GLY A 144 -24.18 -13.26 -8.64
CA GLY A 144 -25.13 -13.81 -7.66
C GLY A 144 -24.63 -13.72 -6.21
N VAL A 145 -23.83 -12.71 -5.88
CA VAL A 145 -23.29 -12.48 -4.53
C VAL A 145 -23.62 -11.09 -4.03
N THR A 146 -23.56 -10.90 -2.70
CA THR A 146 -23.76 -9.57 -2.12
C THR A 146 -22.61 -8.63 -2.54
N GLY A 147 -22.87 -7.33 -2.62
CA GLY A 147 -21.88 -6.33 -2.95
C GLY A 147 -20.65 -6.40 -2.03
N LEU A 148 -20.87 -6.67 -0.73
CA LEU A 148 -19.78 -6.85 0.23
C LEU A 148 -18.92 -8.07 -0.10
N SER A 149 -19.52 -9.24 -0.33
CA SER A 149 -18.78 -10.48 -0.66
C SER A 149 -17.99 -10.31 -1.95
N TRP A 150 -18.59 -9.65 -2.94
CA TRP A 150 -17.95 -9.34 -4.21
C TRP A 150 -16.72 -8.43 -4.00
N ARG A 151 -16.90 -7.32 -3.28
CA ARG A 151 -15.85 -6.34 -2.99
C ARG A 151 -14.65 -6.96 -2.27
N LEU A 152 -14.89 -7.76 -1.22
CA LEU A 152 -13.81 -8.41 -0.48
C LEU A 152 -13.05 -9.43 -1.34
N SER A 153 -13.74 -10.20 -2.17
CA SER A 153 -13.11 -11.12 -3.13
C SER A 153 -12.32 -10.38 -4.21
N PHE A 154 -12.80 -9.23 -4.66
CA PHE A 154 -12.09 -8.34 -5.57
C PHE A 154 -10.79 -7.84 -4.94
N TYR A 155 -10.83 -7.40 -3.69
CA TYR A 155 -9.66 -6.92 -2.96
C TYR A 155 -8.59 -8.01 -2.84
N ASP A 156 -8.97 -9.26 -2.56
CA ASP A 156 -8.04 -10.39 -2.55
C ASP A 156 -7.28 -10.49 -3.89
N GLY A 157 -8.00 -10.45 -5.01
CA GLY A 157 -7.40 -10.54 -6.33
C GLY A 157 -6.51 -9.33 -6.68
N PHE A 158 -6.95 -8.14 -6.31
CA PHE A 158 -6.18 -6.91 -6.53
C PHE A 158 -4.85 -6.94 -5.77
N ILE A 159 -4.87 -7.34 -4.50
CA ILE A 159 -3.68 -7.45 -3.64
C ILE A 159 -2.73 -8.51 -4.18
N ASP A 160 -3.24 -9.67 -4.61
CA ASP A 160 -2.42 -10.73 -5.24
C ASP A 160 -1.62 -10.19 -6.44
N ALA A 161 -2.30 -9.46 -7.35
CA ALA A 161 -1.66 -8.91 -8.54
C ALA A 161 -0.63 -7.82 -8.20
N VAL A 162 -0.97 -6.91 -7.28
CA VAL A 162 -0.05 -5.87 -6.80
C VAL A 162 1.17 -6.49 -6.14
N SER A 163 0.99 -7.50 -5.28
CA SER A 163 2.09 -8.23 -4.63
C SER A 163 3.09 -8.79 -5.63
N THR A 164 2.58 -9.51 -6.64
CA THR A 164 3.42 -10.10 -7.69
C THR A 164 4.21 -9.03 -8.46
N ARG A 165 3.58 -7.91 -8.79
CA ARG A 165 4.23 -6.81 -9.52
C ARG A 165 5.29 -6.10 -8.69
N LEU A 166 5.03 -5.86 -7.42
CA LEU A 166 5.99 -5.20 -6.52
C LEU A 166 7.22 -6.10 -6.28
N GLN A 167 7.02 -7.40 -6.06
CA GLN A 167 8.11 -8.35 -5.91
C GLN A 167 8.98 -8.39 -7.17
N ARG A 168 8.36 -8.51 -8.35
CA ARG A 168 9.10 -8.50 -9.62
C ARG A 168 9.84 -7.19 -9.85
N ALA A 169 9.24 -6.04 -9.52
CA ALA A 169 9.91 -4.76 -9.64
C ALA A 169 11.14 -4.66 -8.72
N ARG A 170 11.07 -5.22 -7.50
CA ARG A 170 12.21 -5.32 -6.58
C ARG A 170 13.31 -6.21 -7.14
N GLU A 171 12.96 -7.40 -7.64
CA GLU A 171 13.91 -8.33 -8.25
C GLU A 171 14.67 -7.68 -9.42
N VAL A 172 13.95 -7.08 -10.36
CA VAL A 172 14.54 -6.36 -11.49
C VAL A 172 15.44 -5.21 -11.03
N ALA A 173 15.05 -4.45 -10.00
CA ALA A 173 15.86 -3.35 -9.48
C ALA A 173 17.16 -3.85 -8.83
N ILE A 174 17.14 -5.02 -8.19
CA ILE A 174 18.33 -5.67 -7.64
C ILE A 174 19.25 -6.16 -8.77
N GLU A 175 18.68 -6.83 -9.79
CA GLU A 175 19.43 -7.34 -10.94
C GLU A 175 20.10 -6.21 -11.74
N GLN A 176 19.39 -5.10 -11.99
CA GLN A 176 19.93 -3.95 -12.72
C GLN A 176 21.03 -3.18 -11.99
N ARG A 177 21.10 -3.32 -10.66
CA ARG A 177 22.16 -2.76 -9.82
C ARG A 177 23.32 -3.73 -9.62
N GLN A 178 23.57 -4.67 -10.55
CA GLN A 178 24.72 -5.56 -10.49
C GLN A 178 26.05 -4.77 -10.43
N PRO A 179 27.09 -5.33 -9.81
CA PRO A 179 28.17 -4.55 -9.25
C PRO A 179 28.87 -3.72 -10.31
N SER A 180 29.08 -2.45 -9.99
CA SER A 180 30.20 -1.71 -10.53
C SER A 180 31.44 -2.57 -10.27
N GLU A 181 32.17 -2.98 -11.31
CA GLU A 181 33.45 -3.72 -11.20
C GLU A 181 34.56 -2.88 -10.56
N VAL A 182 34.21 -1.86 -9.80
CA VAL A 182 35.14 -1.05 -9.03
C VAL A 182 35.56 -1.86 -7.82
N ALA A 183 36.79 -2.34 -7.85
CA ALA A 183 37.38 -3.10 -6.77
C ALA A 183 37.33 -2.31 -5.45
N GLY A 184 36.55 -2.83 -4.48
CA GLY A 184 36.39 -2.27 -3.14
C GLY A 184 35.00 -1.74 -2.76
N GLU A 185 34.04 -1.63 -3.67
CA GLU A 185 32.68 -1.29 -3.31
C GLU A 185 31.87 -2.54 -2.89
N PRO A 186 31.12 -2.47 -1.75
CA PRO A 186 30.29 -3.60 -1.33
C PRO A 186 29.19 -3.85 -2.37
N SER A 187 28.91 -5.12 -2.66
CA SER A 187 27.86 -5.49 -3.62
C SER A 187 26.50 -4.97 -3.15
N THR A 188 25.62 -4.58 -4.08
CA THR A 188 24.25 -4.12 -3.77
C THR A 188 23.50 -5.14 -2.90
N ALA A 189 23.71 -6.42 -3.12
CA ALA A 189 23.11 -7.49 -2.34
C ALA A 189 23.58 -7.45 -0.87
N LEU A 190 24.88 -7.18 -0.62
CA LEU A 190 25.42 -7.07 0.73
C LEU A 190 24.84 -5.86 1.46
N VAL A 191 24.79 -4.69 0.80
CA VAL A 191 24.21 -3.46 1.38
C VAL A 191 22.73 -3.65 1.74
N LEU A 192 21.94 -4.29 0.87
CA LEU A 192 20.53 -4.58 1.15
C LEU A 192 20.36 -5.58 2.30
N ARG A 193 21.24 -6.58 2.36
CA ARG A 193 21.25 -7.55 3.46
C ARG A 193 21.56 -6.89 4.80
N GLU A 194 22.62 -6.08 4.88
CA GLU A 194 22.97 -5.33 6.08
C GLU A 194 21.85 -4.38 6.52
N LYS A 195 21.17 -3.74 5.55
CA LYS A 195 19.98 -2.92 5.83
C LYS A 195 18.87 -3.76 6.47
N SER A 196 18.53 -4.89 5.87
CA SER A 196 17.49 -5.80 6.39
C SER A 196 17.85 -6.34 7.78
N GLU A 197 19.11 -6.71 8.03
CA GLU A 197 19.58 -7.19 9.33
C GLU A 197 19.47 -6.09 10.42
N ARG A 198 19.78 -4.83 10.08
CA ARG A 198 19.62 -3.69 11.01
C ARG A 198 18.15 -3.45 11.34
N VAL A 199 17.27 -3.49 10.35
CA VAL A 199 15.83 -3.33 10.57
C VAL A 199 15.28 -4.47 11.43
N GLN A 200 15.71 -5.71 11.17
CA GLN A 200 15.32 -6.88 11.97
C GLN A 200 15.78 -6.74 13.43
N SER A 201 17.04 -6.37 13.67
CA SER A 201 17.57 -6.16 15.02
C SER A 201 16.82 -5.05 15.77
N PHE A 202 16.48 -3.97 15.08
CA PHE A 202 15.66 -2.91 15.65
C PHE A 202 14.26 -3.39 15.99
N TYR A 203 13.63 -4.14 15.09
CA TYR A 203 12.32 -4.74 15.30
C TYR A 203 12.30 -5.67 16.52
N ASP A 204 13.30 -6.56 16.64
CA ASP A 204 13.40 -7.52 17.76
C ASP A 204 13.55 -6.81 19.12
N THR A 205 14.13 -5.62 19.13
CA THR A 205 14.33 -4.82 20.34
C THR A 205 13.11 -3.94 20.67
N ALA A 206 12.49 -3.35 19.65
CA ALA A 206 11.44 -2.33 19.82
C ALA A 206 10.02 -2.91 19.79
N SER A 207 9.85 -4.15 19.30
CA SER A 207 8.54 -4.77 19.15
C SER A 207 8.08 -5.49 20.41
N ASP A 208 6.93 -5.07 20.95
CA ASP A 208 6.23 -5.76 22.04
C ASP A 208 5.21 -6.80 21.53
N ALA A 209 5.15 -7.04 20.20
CA ALA A 209 4.16 -7.92 19.62
C ALA A 209 4.36 -9.38 20.05
N ARG A 210 3.26 -10.01 20.46
CA ARG A 210 3.24 -11.44 20.81
C ARG A 210 2.24 -12.18 19.94
N GLY A 211 2.68 -13.28 19.34
CA GLY A 211 1.86 -14.14 18.51
C GLY A 211 1.82 -13.71 17.03
N SER A 212 0.92 -14.30 16.25
CA SER A 212 0.74 -14.04 14.83
C SER A 212 -0.62 -13.43 14.54
N TRP A 213 -0.66 -12.43 13.66
CA TRP A 213 -1.91 -11.87 13.17
C TRP A 213 -2.57 -12.84 12.18
N ARG A 214 -3.80 -13.25 12.49
CA ARG A 214 -4.57 -14.16 11.64
C ARG A 214 -5.65 -13.46 10.82
N GLY A 215 -5.72 -12.14 10.93
CA GLY A 215 -6.83 -11.33 10.43
C GLY A 215 -8.07 -11.45 11.32
N ALA A 216 -8.79 -10.36 11.50
CA ALA A 216 -10.11 -10.47 12.11
C ALA A 216 -10.98 -11.32 11.18
N TRP A 217 -11.44 -12.47 11.64
CA TRP A 217 -12.35 -13.32 10.88
C TRP A 217 -13.67 -12.57 10.70
N SER A 218 -13.93 -12.02 9.54
CA SER A 218 -15.28 -11.63 9.12
C SER A 218 -15.96 -12.91 8.65
N GLY A 219 -17.05 -13.29 9.33
CA GLY A 219 -17.78 -14.52 9.13
C GLY A 219 -17.96 -14.96 7.67
N ARG A 220 -18.55 -16.12 7.42
CA ARG A 220 -18.71 -16.79 6.11
C ARG A 220 -19.26 -15.85 5.03
N THR A 221 -18.41 -15.03 4.42
CA THR A 221 -18.73 -14.35 3.17
C THR A 221 -18.49 -15.33 2.02
N ARG A 222 -19.48 -15.47 1.15
CA ARG A 222 -19.33 -16.29 -0.07
C ARG A 222 -18.22 -15.68 -0.92
N SER A 223 -17.15 -16.44 -1.15
CA SER A 223 -16.08 -16.03 -2.07
C SER A 223 -16.59 -16.04 -3.51
N SER A 224 -16.23 -15.02 -4.29
CA SER A 224 -16.54 -14.93 -5.73
C SER A 224 -15.25 -15.05 -6.54
N ARG A 225 -15.15 -16.11 -7.36
CA ARG A 225 -14.02 -16.32 -8.29
C ARG A 225 -13.96 -15.19 -9.31
N THR A 226 -15.10 -14.83 -9.90
CA THR A 226 -15.19 -13.75 -10.89
C THR A 226 -14.72 -12.41 -10.33
N ALA A 227 -15.12 -12.07 -9.09
CA ALA A 227 -14.66 -10.85 -8.43
C ALA A 227 -13.14 -10.87 -8.23
N ARG A 228 -12.57 -12.00 -7.81
CA ARG A 228 -11.11 -12.15 -7.65
C ARG A 228 -10.37 -12.00 -8.97
N GLU A 229 -10.88 -12.56 -10.06
CA GLU A 229 -10.31 -12.40 -11.41
C GLU A 229 -10.38 -10.95 -11.88
N SER A 230 -11.51 -10.27 -11.67
CA SER A 230 -11.67 -8.84 -11.91
C SER A 230 -10.65 -8.02 -11.11
N GLY A 231 -10.46 -8.38 -9.83
CA GLY A 231 -9.46 -7.75 -8.97
C GLY A 231 -8.03 -7.92 -9.49
N ARG A 232 -7.66 -9.13 -9.92
CA ARG A 232 -6.34 -9.38 -10.53
C ARG A 232 -6.13 -8.56 -11.79
N THR A 233 -7.14 -8.46 -12.64
CA THR A 233 -7.07 -7.67 -13.87
C THR A 233 -6.80 -6.18 -13.56
N ASP A 234 -7.49 -5.62 -12.57
CA ASP A 234 -7.35 -4.21 -12.23
C ASP A 234 -6.06 -3.96 -11.42
N GLY A 235 -5.67 -4.86 -10.51
CA GLY A 235 -4.41 -4.81 -9.79
C GLY A 235 -3.18 -4.91 -10.71
N ALA A 236 -3.28 -5.68 -11.80
CA ALA A 236 -2.24 -5.74 -12.82
C ALA A 236 -2.03 -4.40 -13.56
N ARG A 237 -2.99 -3.49 -13.51
CA ARG A 237 -2.96 -2.16 -14.13
C ARG A 237 -2.80 -1.02 -13.13
N ALA A 238 -2.76 -1.33 -11.83
CA ALA A 238 -2.62 -0.32 -10.78
C ALA A 238 -1.34 0.49 -10.97
N ASP A 239 -1.41 1.78 -10.69
CA ASP A 239 -0.25 2.66 -10.70
C ASP A 239 0.59 2.41 -9.43
N LEU A 240 1.82 1.96 -9.62
CA LEU A 240 2.78 1.69 -8.55
C LEU A 240 3.67 2.91 -8.24
N GLY A 241 3.34 4.09 -8.77
CA GLY A 241 4.13 5.30 -8.52
C GLY A 241 5.50 5.29 -9.19
N GLN A 242 5.72 4.44 -10.19
CA GLN A 242 6.92 4.56 -11.03
C GLN A 242 6.89 5.92 -11.73
N PRO A 243 8.02 6.63 -11.86
CA PRO A 243 8.08 7.83 -12.68
C PRO A 243 7.70 7.41 -14.10
N GLY A 244 6.45 7.67 -14.46
CA GLY A 244 5.95 7.36 -15.79
C GLY A 244 6.81 8.10 -16.79
N VAL A 245 7.48 7.37 -17.67
CA VAL A 245 7.90 7.91 -18.96
C VAL A 245 6.61 8.37 -19.63
N ARG A 246 6.27 9.65 -19.44
CA ARG A 246 5.21 10.28 -20.24
C ARG A 246 5.65 10.15 -21.69
N ARG A 247 5.07 9.21 -22.40
CA ARG A 247 5.08 9.28 -23.87
C ARG A 247 4.45 10.63 -24.21
N ARG A 248 5.29 11.58 -24.60
CA ARG A 248 4.85 12.82 -25.23
C ARG A 248 3.95 12.39 -26.38
N GLY A 249 2.63 12.61 -26.23
CA GLY A 249 1.69 12.44 -27.30
C GLY A 249 2.15 13.34 -28.46
N GLN A 250 2.35 12.73 -29.61
CA GLN A 250 2.46 13.45 -30.87
C GLN A 250 1.20 14.29 -31.01
N LEU A 251 1.38 15.61 -31.04
CA LEU A 251 0.35 16.52 -31.55
C LEU A 251 0.14 16.19 -33.03
N PRO A 252 -1.10 16.02 -33.49
CA PRO A 252 -1.35 15.95 -34.94
C PRO A 252 -1.04 17.29 -35.56
N ALA A 253 -0.43 17.22 -36.76
CA ALA A 253 -0.13 18.33 -37.63
C ALA A 253 -1.41 19.00 -38.17
#